data_e94c2974c193db87fc7bf86e737632af
#
_entry.id   e94c2974c193db87fc7bf86e737632af
#
_cell.length_a   1.000
_cell.length_b   1.000
_cell.length_c   1.000
_cell.angle_alpha   90.00
_cell.angle_beta   90.00
_cell.angle_gamma   90.00
#
_symmetry.space_group_name_H-M   'P 1'
#
loop_
_entity.id
_entity.type
_entity.pdbx_description
1 polymer ?
#
loop_
_entity_poly.entity_id
_entity_poly.type
_entity_poly.pdbx_seq_one_letter_code
_entity_poly.pdbx_strand_id
1 'polypeptide(L)'
;KKSKIEKLYYFTVEDWKINRGKHLNNIRNTFSSNIIVRSSSFGEDSVDKSEAGKFLSVLNVNPKSNTELSRAIQRVINSYNSHSVLDSKNQVLIQNQTKNVILSGVLFTKTLESDSPYYVINFETSGSTDSVTKGKVSNTIKIFNNTKQNQIPSKWKKLISAVKEIERLTGNDSLDIEFAITPIDVIIFQIRPLTTVRKNLSKDVIKFVGNKIKKNE
;
A
#
# COMPACT_ATOMS: atom_id res chain seq x y z
N LYS A 1 8.24 3.43 17.99
CA LYS A 1 7.85 3.43 16.58
C LYS A 1 8.33 2.14 15.96
N LYS A 2 7.42 1.33 15.42
CA LYS A 2 7.70 -0.03 14.91
C LYS A 2 7.85 -0.09 13.39
N SER A 3 7.40 0.96 12.71
CA SER A 3 7.47 1.10 11.26
C SER A 3 8.13 2.40 10.87
N LYS A 4 8.58 2.48 9.62
CA LYS A 4 9.16 3.66 9.00
C LYS A 4 8.35 4.02 7.76
N ILE A 5 8.22 5.29 7.49
CA ILE A 5 7.68 5.84 6.24
C ILE A 5 8.84 6.52 5.54
N GLU A 6 9.01 6.27 4.25
CA GLU A 6 10.02 6.95 3.45
C GLU A 6 9.70 8.45 3.35
N LYS A 7 10.73 9.25 3.13
CA LYS A 7 10.56 10.70 2.94
C LYS A 7 9.65 10.96 1.74
N LEU A 8 8.66 11.83 1.93
CA LEU A 8 7.62 12.16 0.95
C LEU A 8 7.67 13.63 0.57
N TYR A 9 7.29 13.92 -0.67
CA TYR A 9 6.90 15.23 -1.16
C TYR A 9 5.75 15.05 -2.15
N TYR A 10 4.74 15.90 -2.12
CA TYR A 10 3.60 15.80 -3.03
C TYR A 10 3.12 17.19 -3.47
N PHE A 11 2.39 17.22 -4.56
CA PHE A 11 1.73 18.40 -5.11
C PHE A 11 0.58 17.96 -6.01
N THR A 12 -0.38 18.86 -6.24
CA THR A 12 -1.48 18.61 -7.18
C THR A 12 -1.04 18.82 -8.63
N VAL A 13 -1.78 18.20 -9.56
CA VAL A 13 -1.56 18.43 -11.01
C VAL A 13 -1.70 19.91 -11.36
N GLU A 14 -2.63 20.63 -10.71
CA GLU A 14 -2.82 22.06 -10.90
C GLU A 14 -1.61 22.85 -10.42
N ASP A 15 -1.12 22.57 -9.20
CA ASP A 15 0.05 23.27 -8.64
C ASP A 15 1.32 23.04 -9.49
N TRP A 16 1.48 21.84 -10.04
CA TRP A 16 2.55 21.56 -10.99
C TRP A 16 2.51 22.45 -12.23
N LYS A 17 1.33 22.70 -12.79
CA LYS A 17 1.18 23.57 -13.97
C LYS A 17 1.60 25.00 -13.68
N ILE A 18 1.28 25.52 -12.48
CA ILE A 18 1.54 26.90 -12.07
C ILE A 18 2.98 27.06 -11.54
N ASN A 19 3.46 26.13 -10.71
CA ASN A 19 4.66 26.29 -9.90
C ASN A 19 5.76 25.27 -10.20
N ARG A 20 5.87 24.81 -11.46
CA ARG A 20 6.80 23.73 -11.87
C ARG A 20 8.24 23.94 -11.39
N GLY A 21 8.81 25.16 -11.56
CA GLY A 21 10.17 25.46 -11.15
C GLY A 21 10.39 25.34 -9.65
N LYS A 22 9.41 25.74 -8.84
CA LYS A 22 9.41 25.61 -7.38
C LYS A 22 9.44 24.13 -6.97
N HIS A 23 8.60 23.30 -7.59
CA HIS A 23 8.55 21.88 -7.28
C HIS A 23 9.86 21.17 -7.64
N LEU A 24 10.43 21.43 -8.81
CA LEU A 24 11.72 20.88 -9.20
C LEU A 24 12.83 21.23 -8.19
N ASN A 25 12.89 22.50 -7.77
CA ASN A 25 13.87 22.95 -6.77
C ASN A 25 13.64 22.26 -5.40
N ASN A 26 12.40 22.18 -4.94
CA ASN A 26 12.06 21.52 -3.67
C ASN A 26 12.45 20.05 -3.69
N ILE A 27 12.15 19.32 -4.76
CA ILE A 27 12.50 17.90 -4.91
C ILE A 27 14.02 17.72 -4.88
N ARG A 28 14.77 18.52 -5.65
CA ARG A 28 16.24 18.50 -5.67
C ARG A 28 16.88 18.73 -4.30
N ASN A 29 16.31 19.66 -3.52
CA ASN A 29 16.79 19.99 -2.18
C ASN A 29 16.37 18.95 -1.14
N THR A 30 15.24 18.28 -1.36
CA THR A 30 14.66 17.33 -0.42
C THR A 30 15.29 15.94 -0.52
N PHE A 31 15.61 15.48 -1.74
CA PHE A 31 16.05 14.11 -2.01
C PHE A 31 17.50 14.07 -2.51
N SER A 32 18.28 13.15 -1.95
CA SER A 32 19.69 12.93 -2.32
C SER A 32 19.95 11.60 -3.03
N SER A 33 18.98 10.70 -3.04
CA SER A 33 19.06 9.39 -3.70
C SER A 33 17.89 9.22 -4.68
N ASN A 34 17.94 8.17 -5.51
CA ASN A 34 16.86 7.88 -6.45
C ASN A 34 15.51 7.84 -5.76
N ILE A 35 14.51 8.32 -6.47
CA ILE A 35 13.14 8.47 -6.02
C ILE A 35 12.19 7.65 -6.89
N ILE A 36 10.99 7.47 -6.36
CA ILE A 36 9.82 6.98 -7.07
C ILE A 36 8.89 8.18 -7.29
N VAL A 37 8.40 8.32 -8.51
CA VAL A 37 7.33 9.26 -8.87
C VAL A 37 6.08 8.44 -9.12
N ARG A 38 5.05 8.61 -8.30
CA ARG A 38 3.83 7.80 -8.38
C ARG A 38 2.56 8.65 -8.35
N SER A 39 1.50 8.07 -8.85
CA SER A 39 0.16 8.65 -8.76
C SER A 39 -0.38 8.61 -7.33
N SER A 40 -1.26 9.55 -7.03
CA SER A 40 -2.16 9.55 -5.88
C SER A 40 -3.45 10.23 -6.35
N SER A 41 -4.38 9.43 -6.84
CA SER A 41 -5.63 9.93 -7.43
C SER A 41 -6.61 10.33 -6.34
N PHE A 42 -7.28 11.46 -6.55
CA PHE A 42 -8.40 11.85 -5.70
C PHE A 42 -9.56 10.86 -5.91
N GLY A 43 -9.86 10.05 -4.87
CA GLY A 43 -10.87 8.99 -4.93
C GLY A 43 -10.34 7.57 -5.21
N GLU A 44 -9.03 7.39 -5.37
CA GLU A 44 -8.39 6.06 -5.51
C GLU A 44 -8.68 5.16 -4.29
N ASP A 45 -8.83 5.77 -3.12
CA ASP A 45 -9.12 5.11 -1.85
C ASP A 45 -10.61 5.16 -1.46
N SER A 46 -11.53 5.32 -2.44
CA SER A 46 -12.95 5.29 -2.14
C SER A 46 -13.39 3.88 -1.71
N VAL A 47 -14.29 3.81 -0.71
CA VAL A 47 -14.76 2.57 -0.07
C VAL A 47 -15.36 1.57 -1.07
N ASP A 48 -15.78 2.03 -2.25
CA ASP A 48 -16.53 1.22 -3.23
C ASP A 48 -15.66 0.64 -4.37
N LYS A 49 -14.43 1.11 -4.58
CA LYS A 49 -13.56 0.62 -5.68
C LYS A 49 -12.09 0.71 -5.29
N SER A 50 -11.45 -0.44 -5.11
CA SER A 50 -9.98 -0.51 -5.08
C SER A 50 -9.45 -0.46 -6.52
N GLU A 51 -8.84 0.65 -6.91
CA GLU A 51 -8.18 0.83 -8.20
C GLU A 51 -6.67 0.55 -8.14
N ALA A 52 -6.26 -0.36 -7.25
CA ALA A 52 -4.87 -0.74 -7.06
C ALA A 52 -4.19 -1.15 -8.37
N GLY A 53 -3.05 -0.56 -8.69
CA GLY A 53 -2.27 -0.86 -9.88
C GLY A 53 -2.76 -0.22 -11.18
N LYS A 54 -3.80 0.62 -11.15
CA LYS A 54 -4.37 1.27 -12.33
C LYS A 54 -3.52 2.42 -12.86
N PHE A 55 -2.76 3.07 -11.99
CA PHE A 55 -1.99 4.25 -12.31
C PHE A 55 -0.46 4.00 -12.28
N LEU A 56 0.26 4.89 -12.96
CA LEU A 56 1.68 4.72 -13.21
C LEU A 56 2.55 5.09 -12.01
N SER A 57 3.56 4.24 -11.74
CA SER A 57 4.72 4.58 -10.92
C SER A 57 5.99 4.52 -11.76
N VAL A 58 6.84 5.54 -11.66
CA VAL A 58 8.14 5.62 -12.34
C VAL A 58 9.25 5.48 -11.31
N LEU A 59 10.02 4.42 -11.41
CA LEU A 59 11.10 4.08 -10.50
C LEU A 59 12.45 4.63 -10.97
N ASN A 60 13.43 4.62 -10.08
CA ASN A 60 14.83 4.95 -10.36
C ASN A 60 15.05 6.36 -10.93
N VAL A 61 14.19 7.31 -10.60
CA VAL A 61 14.29 8.69 -11.08
C VAL A 61 15.38 9.42 -10.30
N ASN A 62 16.34 10.04 -11.02
CA ASN A 62 17.36 10.88 -10.40
C ASN A 62 16.77 12.26 -10.03
N PRO A 63 16.66 12.62 -8.74
CA PRO A 63 16.07 13.89 -8.32
C PRO A 63 16.92 15.11 -8.72
N LYS A 64 18.20 14.92 -9.08
CA LYS A 64 19.09 16.01 -9.50
C LYS A 64 18.99 16.34 -10.99
N SER A 65 18.40 15.46 -11.80
CA SER A 65 18.17 15.66 -13.23
C SER A 65 16.80 16.28 -13.49
N ASN A 66 16.75 17.59 -13.80
CA ASN A 66 15.48 18.27 -14.10
C ASN A 66 14.74 17.65 -15.29
N THR A 67 15.48 17.18 -16.30
CA THR A 67 14.90 16.57 -17.50
C THR A 67 14.23 15.23 -17.16
N GLU A 68 14.94 14.36 -16.44
CA GLU A 68 14.43 13.04 -16.05
C GLU A 68 13.24 13.19 -15.10
N LEU A 69 13.38 14.05 -14.08
CA LEU A 69 12.33 14.33 -13.11
C LEU A 69 11.06 14.87 -13.78
N SER A 70 11.20 15.86 -14.66
CA SER A 70 10.06 16.43 -15.40
C SER A 70 9.38 15.40 -16.27
N ARG A 71 10.16 14.54 -16.95
CA ARG A 71 9.63 13.47 -17.80
C ARG A 71 8.85 12.45 -16.98
N ALA A 72 9.39 12.04 -15.82
CA ALA A 72 8.74 11.09 -14.90
C ALA A 72 7.41 11.65 -14.38
N ILE A 73 7.42 12.91 -13.91
CA ILE A 73 6.21 13.58 -13.43
C ILE A 73 5.16 13.69 -14.54
N GLN A 74 5.56 14.09 -15.75
CA GLN A 74 4.62 14.22 -16.86
C GLN A 74 4.01 12.86 -17.27
N ARG A 75 4.79 11.78 -17.22
CA ARG A 75 4.26 10.44 -17.48
C ARG A 75 3.19 10.03 -16.47
N VAL A 76 3.40 10.33 -15.17
CA VAL A 76 2.40 10.09 -14.12
C VAL A 76 1.15 10.92 -14.37
N ILE A 77 1.30 12.22 -14.67
CA ILE A 77 0.15 13.10 -14.97
C ILE A 77 -0.63 12.59 -16.18
N ASN A 78 0.08 12.18 -17.24
CA ASN A 78 -0.57 11.64 -18.44
C ASN A 78 -1.33 10.31 -18.18
N SER A 79 -0.93 9.53 -17.18
CA SER A 79 -1.64 8.31 -16.84
C SER A 79 -3.06 8.56 -16.30
N TYR A 80 -3.32 9.72 -15.72
CA TYR A 80 -4.68 10.12 -15.32
C TYR A 80 -5.60 10.33 -16.52
N ASN A 81 -5.07 10.88 -17.64
CA ASN A 81 -5.86 11.13 -18.85
C ASN A 81 -6.34 9.82 -19.49
N SER A 82 -5.52 8.77 -19.48
CA SER A 82 -5.84 7.48 -20.09
C SER A 82 -7.00 6.75 -19.39
N HIS A 83 -7.33 7.15 -18.18
CA HIS A 83 -8.41 6.57 -17.38
C HIS A 83 -9.62 7.49 -17.19
N SER A 84 -9.70 8.59 -17.94
CA SER A 84 -10.78 9.60 -17.84
C SER A 84 -10.98 10.18 -16.43
N VAL A 85 -9.92 10.19 -15.61
CA VAL A 85 -9.92 10.63 -14.21
C VAL A 85 -9.05 11.89 -14.03
N LEU A 86 -8.94 12.72 -15.08
CA LEU A 86 -8.19 13.98 -14.96
C LEU A 86 -8.95 14.95 -14.05
N ASP A 87 -8.67 14.91 -12.77
CA ASP A 87 -9.03 15.95 -11.81
C ASP A 87 -7.78 16.80 -11.51
N SER A 88 -7.93 18.11 -11.50
CA SER A 88 -6.88 19.06 -11.10
C SER A 88 -6.36 18.80 -9.67
N LYS A 89 -7.17 18.16 -8.84
CA LYS A 89 -6.86 17.75 -7.47
C LYS A 89 -6.05 16.46 -7.37
N ASN A 90 -5.92 15.67 -8.46
CA ASN A 90 -5.04 14.52 -8.48
C ASN A 90 -3.62 14.94 -8.12
N GLN A 91 -2.94 14.09 -7.35
CA GLN A 91 -1.63 14.40 -6.79
C GLN A 91 -0.55 13.55 -7.44
N VAL A 92 0.64 14.10 -7.50
CA VAL A 92 1.87 13.37 -7.79
C VAL A 92 2.62 13.23 -6.48
N LEU A 93 2.95 12.01 -6.11
CA LEU A 93 3.70 11.66 -4.92
C LEU A 93 5.14 11.32 -5.30
N ILE A 94 6.08 12.01 -4.66
CA ILE A 94 7.52 11.78 -4.76
C ILE A 94 7.99 11.14 -3.47
N GLN A 95 8.66 10.00 -3.58
CA GLN A 95 9.09 9.22 -2.42
C GLN A 95 10.53 8.72 -2.61
N ASN A 96 11.33 8.65 -1.53
CA ASN A 96 12.60 7.94 -1.60
C ASN A 96 12.38 6.50 -2.08
N GLN A 97 13.22 6.05 -2.99
CA GLN A 97 13.24 4.65 -3.37
C GLN A 97 13.90 3.83 -2.27
N THR A 98 13.15 2.92 -1.67
CA THR A 98 13.66 2.03 -0.63
C THR A 98 14.76 1.12 -1.19
N LYS A 99 15.89 1.08 -0.51
CA LYS A 99 17.04 0.24 -0.89
C LYS A 99 17.10 -1.02 -0.04
N ASN A 100 17.83 -2.03 -0.54
CA ASN A 100 18.08 -3.29 0.18
C ASN A 100 16.80 -3.99 0.66
N VAL A 101 15.77 -3.99 -0.20
CA VAL A 101 14.52 -4.68 0.08
C VAL A 101 14.78 -6.20 0.06
N ILE A 102 14.50 -6.88 1.17
CA ILE A 102 14.59 -8.35 1.30
C ILE A 102 13.31 -8.99 0.76
N LEU A 103 12.18 -8.39 1.08
CA LEU A 103 10.87 -8.77 0.57
C LEU A 103 9.92 -7.58 0.61
N SER A 104 8.94 -7.59 -0.25
CA SER A 104 7.84 -6.63 -0.28
C SER A 104 6.51 -7.35 -0.45
N GLY A 105 5.42 -6.69 -0.10
CA GLY A 105 4.13 -7.32 -0.18
C GLY A 105 2.98 -6.44 0.27
N VAL A 106 1.82 -7.09 0.32
CA VAL A 106 0.58 -6.52 0.84
C VAL A 106 0.14 -7.37 2.02
N LEU A 107 -0.26 -6.71 3.10
CA LEU A 107 -0.85 -7.34 4.27
C LEU A 107 -2.28 -6.87 4.45
N PHE A 108 -3.21 -7.81 4.44
CA PHE A 108 -4.58 -7.58 4.87
C PHE A 108 -4.73 -7.97 6.33
N THR A 109 -5.35 -7.13 7.14
CA THR A 109 -5.53 -7.39 8.58
C THR A 109 -6.68 -8.37 8.88
N LYS A 110 -7.49 -8.67 7.84
CA LYS A 110 -8.55 -9.68 7.85
C LYS A 110 -8.57 -10.44 6.53
N THR A 111 -9.24 -11.60 6.50
CA THR A 111 -9.47 -12.31 5.23
C THR A 111 -10.51 -11.60 4.38
N LEU A 112 -10.27 -11.52 3.07
CA LEU A 112 -11.16 -10.81 2.14
C LEU A 112 -12.54 -11.47 2.00
N GLU A 113 -12.59 -12.81 2.08
CA GLU A 113 -13.81 -13.57 1.82
C GLU A 113 -14.75 -13.63 3.02
N SER A 114 -14.20 -13.69 4.24
CA SER A 114 -14.97 -14.03 5.45
C SER A 114 -14.79 -13.05 6.61
N ASP A 115 -13.99 -11.99 6.40
CA ASP A 115 -13.66 -11.00 7.44
C ASP A 115 -13.06 -11.64 8.72
N SER A 116 -12.47 -12.83 8.56
CA SER A 116 -11.91 -13.60 9.66
C SER A 116 -10.61 -12.94 10.18
N PRO A 117 -10.31 -13.06 11.49
CA PRO A 117 -9.25 -12.34 12.16
C PRO A 117 -7.85 -12.94 11.90
N TYR A 118 -7.44 -12.97 10.64
CA TYR A 118 -6.12 -13.39 10.20
C TYR A 118 -5.40 -12.27 9.47
N TYR A 119 -4.16 -12.02 9.82
CA TYR A 119 -3.23 -11.29 8.96
C TYR A 119 -2.91 -12.15 7.74
N VAL A 120 -3.31 -11.71 6.56
CA VAL A 120 -3.02 -12.38 5.28
C VAL A 120 -1.89 -11.62 4.62
N ILE A 121 -0.72 -12.23 4.51
CA ILE A 121 0.49 -11.60 3.97
C ILE A 121 0.78 -12.23 2.60
N ASN A 122 0.62 -11.43 1.56
CA ASN A 122 1.01 -11.76 0.21
C ASN A 122 2.35 -11.08 -0.09
N PHE A 123 3.38 -11.85 -0.47
CA PHE A 123 4.73 -11.28 -0.57
C PHE A 123 5.59 -11.92 -1.65
N GLU A 124 6.61 -11.19 -2.06
CA GLU A 124 7.68 -11.63 -2.96
C GLU A 124 9.04 -11.41 -2.33
N THR A 125 10.01 -12.28 -2.70
CA THR A 125 11.39 -12.24 -2.18
C THR A 125 12.39 -11.74 -3.22
N SER A 126 11.94 -11.30 -4.38
CA SER A 126 12.80 -10.91 -5.52
C SER A 126 13.53 -9.57 -5.36
N GLY A 127 13.35 -8.87 -4.23
CA GLY A 127 13.92 -7.53 -4.02
C GLY A 127 13.28 -6.42 -4.87
N SER A 128 12.33 -6.74 -5.72
CA SER A 128 11.58 -5.81 -6.56
C SER A 128 10.26 -5.43 -5.87
N THR A 129 10.00 -4.14 -5.77
CA THR A 129 8.72 -3.62 -5.22
C THR A 129 7.61 -3.55 -6.27
N ASP A 130 7.93 -3.81 -7.55
CA ASP A 130 7.01 -3.66 -8.70
C ASP A 130 6.03 -4.81 -8.89
N SER A 131 6.41 -6.00 -8.47
CA SER A 131 5.69 -7.23 -8.79
C SER A 131 4.42 -7.40 -7.95
N VAL A 132 4.42 -6.87 -6.73
CA VAL A 132 3.28 -6.98 -5.81
C VAL A 132 2.08 -6.16 -6.30
N THR A 133 2.34 -4.97 -6.84
CA THR A 133 1.30 -4.11 -7.42
C THR A 133 0.75 -4.65 -8.75
N LYS A 134 1.48 -5.57 -9.43
CA LYS A 134 1.06 -6.21 -10.69
C LYS A 134 0.31 -7.54 -10.50
N GLY A 135 -0.06 -7.91 -9.25
CA GLY A 135 -0.86 -9.11 -8.98
C GLY A 135 -0.15 -10.46 -9.16
N LYS A 136 1.17 -10.46 -9.37
CA LYS A 136 1.99 -11.67 -9.40
C LYS A 136 2.46 -12.03 -8.00
N VAL A 137 1.56 -12.55 -7.19
CA VAL A 137 1.89 -13.01 -5.83
C VAL A 137 2.37 -14.45 -5.90
N SER A 138 3.61 -14.70 -5.46
CA SER A 138 4.18 -16.04 -5.43
C SER A 138 3.98 -16.75 -4.08
N ASN A 139 3.80 -16.01 -2.99
CA ASN A 139 3.70 -16.58 -1.64
C ASN A 139 2.62 -15.91 -0.81
N THR A 140 1.86 -16.73 -0.08
CA THR A 140 0.86 -16.27 0.89
C THR A 140 1.07 -16.96 2.23
N ILE A 141 0.99 -16.21 3.32
CA ILE A 141 0.95 -16.74 4.68
C ILE A 141 -0.21 -16.11 5.44
N LYS A 142 -0.85 -16.90 6.31
CA LYS A 142 -1.91 -16.43 7.21
C LYS A 142 -1.44 -16.62 8.66
N ILE A 143 -1.58 -15.56 9.46
CA ILE A 143 -1.24 -15.57 10.89
C ILE A 143 -2.47 -15.12 11.66
N PHE A 144 -2.94 -15.92 12.59
CA PHE A 144 -4.07 -15.54 13.45
C PHE A 144 -3.70 -14.29 14.27
N ASN A 145 -4.56 -13.28 14.31
CA ASN A 145 -4.23 -11.98 14.91
C ASN A 145 -3.94 -12.06 16.42
N ASN A 146 -4.55 -13.04 17.13
CA ASN A 146 -4.29 -13.30 18.56
C ASN A 146 -3.09 -14.23 18.82
N THR A 147 -2.31 -14.58 17.78
CA THR A 147 -1.09 -15.38 17.97
C THR A 147 -0.14 -14.64 18.91
N LYS A 148 0.34 -15.34 19.94
CA LYS A 148 1.30 -14.78 20.89
C LYS A 148 2.60 -14.42 20.18
N GLN A 149 3.23 -13.32 20.59
CA GLN A 149 4.44 -12.78 19.94
C GLN A 149 5.59 -13.78 19.82
N ASN A 150 5.74 -14.70 20.79
CA ASN A 150 6.77 -15.75 20.76
C ASN A 150 6.48 -16.86 19.73
N GLN A 151 5.23 -17.06 19.35
CA GLN A 151 4.77 -18.05 18.36
C GLN A 151 4.78 -17.53 16.93
N ILE A 152 4.91 -16.21 16.73
CA ILE A 152 5.04 -15.62 15.39
C ILE A 152 6.43 -15.96 14.85
N PRO A 153 6.56 -16.49 13.61
CA PRO A 153 7.86 -16.74 12.99
C PRO A 153 8.72 -15.48 12.98
N SER A 154 10.02 -15.61 13.27
CA SER A 154 10.94 -14.46 13.46
C SER A 154 10.92 -13.47 12.30
N LYS A 155 10.82 -13.97 11.06
CA LYS A 155 10.72 -13.18 9.83
C LYS A 155 9.57 -12.16 9.87
N TRP A 156 8.44 -12.48 10.53
CA TRP A 156 7.23 -11.68 10.52
C TRP A 156 7.01 -10.85 11.79
N LYS A 157 7.80 -11.09 12.85
CA LYS A 157 7.61 -10.41 14.15
C LYS A 157 7.61 -8.89 14.05
N LYS A 158 8.58 -8.33 13.30
CA LYS A 158 8.68 -6.88 13.11
C LYS A 158 7.47 -6.32 12.34
N LEU A 159 7.07 -7.01 11.26
CA LEU A 159 5.91 -6.61 10.45
C LEU A 159 4.63 -6.62 11.28
N ILE A 160 4.33 -7.73 11.96
CA ILE A 160 3.12 -7.84 12.79
C ILE A 160 3.11 -6.80 13.92
N SER A 161 4.28 -6.51 14.52
CA SER A 161 4.39 -5.45 15.54
C SER A 161 4.09 -4.07 14.96
N ALA A 162 4.52 -3.80 13.72
CA ALA A 162 4.23 -2.55 13.02
C ALA A 162 2.75 -2.44 12.67
N VAL A 163 2.14 -3.52 12.18
CA VAL A 163 0.70 -3.57 11.85
C VAL A 163 -0.16 -3.31 13.09
N LYS A 164 0.12 -3.98 14.22
CA LYS A 164 -0.58 -3.73 15.48
C LYS A 164 -0.44 -2.29 15.98
N GLU A 165 0.70 -1.64 15.75
CA GLU A 165 0.89 -0.21 16.03
C GLU A 165 -0.01 0.64 15.13
N ILE A 166 -0.11 0.31 13.82
CA ILE A 166 -0.94 1.02 12.85
C ILE A 166 -2.42 0.87 13.19
N GLU A 167 -2.91 -0.35 13.45
CA GLU A 167 -4.29 -0.60 13.89
C GLU A 167 -4.67 0.26 15.10
N ARG A 168 -3.78 0.33 16.09
CA ARG A 168 -3.99 1.16 17.29
C ARG A 168 -4.01 2.65 16.97
N LEU A 169 -3.14 3.13 16.07
CA LEU A 169 -3.03 4.55 15.72
C LEU A 169 -4.20 5.03 14.85
N THR A 170 -4.70 4.16 13.97
CA THR A 170 -5.83 4.46 13.08
C THR A 170 -7.19 4.19 13.72
N GLY A 171 -7.23 3.41 14.81
CA GLY A 171 -8.48 2.92 15.40
C GLY A 171 -9.24 1.97 14.47
N ASN A 172 -8.57 1.39 13.46
CA ASN A 172 -9.17 0.53 12.45
C ASN A 172 -8.41 -0.81 12.38
N ASP A 173 -9.13 -1.91 12.48
CA ASP A 173 -8.62 -3.28 12.43
C ASP A 173 -8.86 -3.96 11.06
N SER A 174 -9.37 -3.21 10.08
CA SER A 174 -9.69 -3.67 8.72
C SER A 174 -8.90 -2.87 7.70
N LEU A 175 -7.64 -3.25 7.48
CA LEU A 175 -6.66 -2.50 6.70
C LEU A 175 -6.01 -3.35 5.61
N ASP A 176 -5.72 -2.70 4.49
CA ASP A 176 -4.83 -3.11 3.41
C ASP A 176 -3.54 -2.29 3.52
N ILE A 177 -2.40 -2.95 3.71
CA ILE A 177 -1.12 -2.33 4.02
C ILE A 177 -0.06 -2.78 3.03
N GLU A 178 0.45 -1.87 2.21
CA GLU A 178 1.61 -2.11 1.35
C GLU A 178 2.91 -1.89 2.14
N PHE A 179 3.81 -2.86 2.09
CA PHE A 179 5.03 -2.83 2.89
C PHE A 179 6.26 -3.37 2.17
N ALA A 180 7.43 -3.01 2.70
CA ALA A 180 8.69 -3.71 2.44
C ALA A 180 9.42 -4.01 3.75
N ILE A 181 10.21 -5.08 3.74
CA ILE A 181 11.14 -5.42 4.82
C ILE A 181 12.56 -5.26 4.28
N THR A 182 13.35 -4.49 5.01
CA THR A 182 14.79 -4.34 4.84
C THR A 182 15.53 -5.06 5.98
N PRO A 183 16.85 -5.17 5.97
CA PRO A 183 17.59 -5.74 7.10
C PRO A 183 17.32 -5.03 8.43
N ILE A 184 16.98 -3.74 8.39
CA ILE A 184 16.86 -2.87 9.56
C ILE A 184 15.39 -2.60 9.90
N ASP A 185 14.58 -2.20 8.90
CA ASP A 185 13.28 -1.58 9.10
C ASP A 185 12.15 -2.33 8.37
N VAL A 186 10.93 -2.13 8.87
CA VAL A 186 9.68 -2.33 8.13
C VAL A 186 9.26 -0.97 7.57
N ILE A 187 9.19 -0.89 6.24
CA ILE A 187 8.78 0.31 5.51
C ILE A 187 7.32 0.16 5.13
N ILE A 188 6.52 1.17 5.40
CA ILE A 188 5.11 1.23 4.99
C ILE A 188 4.99 2.19 3.82
N PHE A 189 4.42 1.71 2.71
CA PHE A 189 4.21 2.49 1.50
C PHE A 189 2.82 3.08 1.41
N GLN A 190 1.80 2.31 1.81
CA GLN A 190 0.41 2.72 1.75
C GLN A 190 -0.41 1.98 2.83
N ILE A 191 -1.44 2.65 3.33
CA ILE A 191 -2.44 2.08 4.24
C ILE A 191 -3.80 2.51 3.71
N ARG A 192 -4.69 1.54 3.51
CA ARG A 192 -6.07 1.77 3.06
C ARG A 192 -7.06 1.02 3.95
N PRO A 193 -8.30 1.50 4.10
CA PRO A 193 -9.37 0.66 4.60
C PRO A 193 -9.53 -0.58 3.70
N LEU A 194 -9.69 -1.74 4.31
CA LEU A 194 -9.94 -2.97 3.58
C LEU A 194 -11.39 -2.97 3.09
N THR A 195 -11.56 -2.96 1.77
CA THR A 195 -12.88 -3.11 1.14
C THR A 195 -13.16 -4.59 0.97
N THR A 196 -13.88 -5.18 1.93
CA THR A 196 -14.37 -6.56 1.79
C THR A 196 -15.67 -6.54 0.99
N VAL A 197 -15.71 -7.36 -0.06
CA VAL A 197 -17.00 -7.72 -0.66
C VAL A 197 -17.71 -8.60 0.36
N ARG A 198 -18.48 -8.00 1.27
CA ARG A 198 -19.39 -8.75 2.13
C ARG A 198 -20.34 -9.53 1.24
N LYS A 199 -20.03 -10.79 0.96
CA LYS A 199 -21.06 -11.73 0.56
C LYS A 199 -21.95 -11.87 1.80
N ASN A 200 -23.04 -11.13 1.83
CA ASN A 200 -24.10 -11.33 2.81
C ASN A 200 -24.49 -12.80 2.70
N LEU A 201 -23.99 -13.63 3.64
CA LEU A 201 -24.49 -14.98 3.77
C LEU A 201 -26.01 -14.86 3.90
N SER A 202 -26.75 -15.53 3.03
CA SER A 202 -28.20 -15.46 3.08
C SER A 202 -28.66 -15.82 4.49
N LYS A 203 -29.74 -15.19 4.97
CA LYS A 203 -30.30 -15.49 6.31
C LYS A 203 -30.51 -17.00 6.50
N ASP A 204 -30.77 -17.71 5.42
CA ASP A 204 -30.96 -19.17 5.39
C ASP A 204 -29.67 -19.95 5.69
N VAL A 205 -28.51 -19.49 5.20
CA VAL A 205 -27.20 -20.09 5.49
C VAL A 205 -26.84 -19.87 6.95
N ILE A 206 -27.04 -18.67 7.48
CA ILE A 206 -26.81 -18.35 8.89
C ILE A 206 -27.68 -19.23 9.80
N LYS A 207 -28.96 -19.37 9.45
CA LYS A 207 -29.93 -20.20 10.18
C LYS A 207 -29.57 -21.70 10.11
N PHE A 208 -29.12 -22.17 8.93
CA PHE A 208 -28.68 -23.56 8.74
C PHE A 208 -27.46 -23.89 9.57
N VAL A 209 -26.42 -23.02 9.57
CA VAL A 209 -25.20 -23.22 10.38
C VAL A 209 -25.52 -23.14 11.87
N GLY A 210 -26.32 -22.17 12.31
CA GLY A 210 -26.74 -22.06 13.71
C GLY A 210 -27.51 -23.26 14.22
N ASN A 211 -28.36 -23.87 13.38
CA ASN A 211 -29.12 -25.08 13.72
C ASN A 211 -28.22 -26.33 13.77
N LYS A 212 -27.15 -26.40 12.95
CA LYS A 212 -26.19 -27.52 13.03
C LYS A 212 -25.29 -27.44 14.26
N ILE A 213 -24.87 -26.25 14.67
CA ILE A 213 -24.08 -26.09 15.89
C ILE A 213 -24.87 -26.53 17.11
N LYS A 214 -26.15 -26.13 17.24
CA LYS A 214 -27.04 -26.52 18.35
C LYS A 214 -27.39 -28.02 18.42
N LYS A 215 -27.18 -28.78 17.33
CA LYS A 215 -27.42 -30.25 17.32
C LYS A 215 -26.19 -31.05 17.72
N ASN A 216 -25.04 -30.44 17.85
CA ASN A 216 -23.76 -31.06 18.20
C ASN A 216 -23.27 -30.65 19.60
N GLU A 217 -24.08 -29.90 20.36
CA GLU A 217 -23.99 -29.70 21.81
C GLU A 217 -24.91 -30.67 22.54
#